data_31c288c0dca55d6bcf5578ca97acab30
#
_entry.id   31c288c0dca55d6bcf5578ca97acab30
#
_cell.length_a   1.000
_cell.length_b   1.000
_cell.length_c   1.000
_cell.angle_alpha   90.00
_cell.angle_beta   90.00
_cell.angle_gamma   90.00
#
_symmetry.space_group_name_H-M   'P 1'
#
loop_
_entity.id
_entity.type
_entity.pdbx_description
1 polymer ?
#
loop_
_entity_poly.entity_id
_entity_poly.type
_entity_poly.pdbx_seq_one_letter_code
_entity_poly.pdbx_strand_id
1 'polypeptide(L)'
;SVTKAELSYTQQQLIKLQEKYDKQLAECEKLQAECKEELALRDKVLEDKRKQLDEKDREIERLVKIEKAHKECPTRVKATKTIASSAKGRTLTVDSDITVASITSGEILDKGLLGNLKGLGQVFVDAGLQYGVDPLFLASISAQESGWGKYDHNKNNIFGIGSGSVSFSSKSECIYYTARLLRNNYINQGLNTPRKIQKKYCPSPTDWHFNVVACSRTITNN
;
A
#
# COMPACT_ATOMS: atom_id res chain seq x y z
N SER A 1 55.03 -42.79 42.06
CA SER A 1 53.76 -43.49 42.35
C SER A 1 52.72 -42.47 42.82
N VAL A 2 51.61 -42.43 42.12
CA VAL A 2 50.50 -41.57 42.46
C VAL A 2 49.90 -41.99 43.77
N THR A 3 49.74 -41.07 44.74
CA THR A 3 49.22 -41.41 46.07
C THR A 3 47.67 -41.65 45.94
N LYS A 4 47.14 -42.43 46.91
CA LYS A 4 45.69 -42.73 46.96
C LYS A 4 44.83 -41.47 47.10
N ALA A 5 45.40 -40.37 47.70
CA ALA A 5 44.79 -39.06 47.82
C ALA A 5 44.74 -38.33 46.48
N GLU A 6 45.78 -38.38 45.67
CA GLU A 6 45.80 -37.78 44.31
C GLU A 6 44.87 -38.48 43.34
N LEU A 7 44.71 -39.82 43.43
CA LEU A 7 43.73 -40.56 42.67
C LEU A 7 42.29 -40.14 43.05
N SER A 8 42.00 -39.99 44.33
CA SER A 8 40.71 -39.52 44.83
C SER A 8 40.37 -38.13 44.37
N TYR A 9 41.32 -37.21 44.36
CA TYR A 9 41.15 -35.85 43.88
C TYR A 9 40.82 -35.82 42.36
N THR A 10 41.59 -36.57 41.60
CA THR A 10 41.37 -36.67 40.14
C THR A 10 40.02 -37.29 39.81
N GLN A 11 39.60 -38.30 40.55
CA GLN A 11 38.26 -38.87 40.38
C GLN A 11 37.14 -37.90 40.68
N GLN A 12 37.26 -37.06 41.72
CA GLN A 12 36.29 -36.02 42.03
C GLN A 12 36.23 -34.95 40.96
N GLN A 13 37.35 -34.53 40.35
CA GLN A 13 37.37 -33.60 39.23
C GLN A 13 36.70 -34.18 37.97
N LEU A 14 36.90 -35.46 37.72
CA LEU A 14 36.28 -36.15 36.59
C LEU A 14 34.74 -36.20 36.73
N ILE A 15 34.25 -36.51 37.92
CA ILE A 15 32.80 -36.50 38.21
C ILE A 15 32.19 -35.13 37.98
N LYS A 16 32.81 -34.05 38.49
CA LYS A 16 32.36 -32.69 38.30
C LYS A 16 32.35 -32.27 36.81
N LEU A 17 33.34 -32.72 36.07
CA LEU A 17 33.41 -32.44 34.63
C LEU A 17 32.31 -33.18 33.88
N GLN A 18 32.03 -34.42 34.24
CA GLN A 18 30.96 -35.21 33.68
C GLN A 18 29.61 -34.58 33.96
N GLU A 19 29.33 -34.19 35.19
CA GLU A 19 28.07 -33.51 35.55
C GLU A 19 27.87 -32.19 34.77
N LYS A 20 28.96 -31.44 34.57
CA LYS A 20 28.92 -30.22 33.74
C LYS A 20 28.64 -30.52 32.29
N TYR A 21 29.22 -31.56 31.74
CA TYR A 21 29.02 -31.99 30.37
C TYR A 21 27.56 -32.47 30.16
N ASP A 22 27.04 -33.30 31.05
CA ASP A 22 25.70 -33.81 31.00
C ASP A 22 24.65 -32.70 31.06
N LYS A 23 24.90 -31.67 31.89
CA LYS A 23 24.05 -30.48 31.96
C LYS A 23 24.07 -29.67 30.66
N GLN A 24 25.25 -29.48 30.07
CA GLN A 24 25.35 -28.79 28.76
C GLN A 24 24.69 -29.58 27.63
N LEU A 25 24.80 -30.90 27.65
CA LEU A 25 24.15 -31.76 26.66
C LEU A 25 22.63 -31.64 26.75
N ALA A 26 22.05 -31.73 27.96
CA ALA A 26 20.65 -31.58 28.20
C ALA A 26 20.11 -30.19 27.76
N GLU A 27 20.86 -29.12 28.00
CA GLU A 27 20.54 -27.77 27.56
C GLU A 27 20.58 -27.65 26.02
N CYS A 28 21.54 -28.27 25.38
CA CYS A 28 21.66 -28.31 23.92
C CYS A 28 20.50 -29.09 23.27
N GLU A 29 20.12 -30.21 23.83
CA GLU A 29 18.97 -31.02 23.38
C GLU A 29 17.66 -30.23 23.51
N LYS A 30 17.48 -29.48 24.60
CA LYS A 30 16.33 -28.60 24.81
C LYS A 30 16.25 -27.51 23.75
N LEU A 31 17.35 -26.79 23.49
CA LEU A 31 17.42 -25.76 22.45
C LEU A 31 17.17 -26.32 21.07
N GLN A 32 17.65 -27.52 20.77
CA GLN A 32 17.35 -28.19 19.49
C GLN A 32 15.86 -28.51 19.33
N ALA A 33 15.19 -28.93 20.39
CA ALA A 33 13.75 -29.20 20.38
C ALA A 33 12.95 -27.91 20.15
N GLU A 34 13.27 -26.83 20.88
CA GLU A 34 12.64 -25.52 20.73
C GLU A 34 12.84 -24.96 19.31
N CYS A 35 14.03 -25.05 18.75
CA CYS A 35 14.35 -24.63 17.39
C CYS A 35 13.54 -25.42 16.35
N LYS A 36 13.34 -26.71 16.57
CA LYS A 36 12.57 -27.59 15.68
C LYS A 36 11.08 -27.23 15.69
N GLU A 37 10.52 -26.90 16.86
CA GLU A 37 9.13 -26.44 16.98
C GLU A 37 8.93 -25.07 16.29
N GLU A 38 9.84 -24.14 16.48
CA GLU A 38 9.79 -22.84 15.83
C GLU A 38 9.87 -22.97 14.30
N LEU A 39 10.73 -23.84 13.79
CA LEU A 39 10.83 -24.10 12.35
C LEU A 39 9.51 -24.66 11.79
N ALA A 40 8.90 -25.61 12.45
CA ALA A 40 7.64 -26.20 12.06
C ALA A 40 6.49 -25.16 12.04
N LEU A 41 6.48 -24.23 13.00
CA LEU A 41 5.52 -23.12 13.02
C LEU A 41 5.72 -22.16 11.84
N ARG A 42 6.97 -21.82 11.54
CA ARG A 42 7.31 -20.96 10.39
C ARG A 42 6.92 -21.60 9.06
N ASP A 43 7.17 -22.89 8.88
CA ASP A 43 6.79 -23.63 7.69
C ASP A 43 5.26 -23.61 7.48
N LYS A 44 4.49 -23.77 8.56
CA LYS A 44 3.04 -23.67 8.52
C LYS A 44 2.57 -22.27 8.09
N VAL A 45 3.16 -21.21 8.63
CA VAL A 45 2.86 -19.83 8.26
C VAL A 45 3.20 -19.54 6.79
N LEU A 46 4.32 -20.07 6.31
CA LEU A 46 4.72 -19.96 4.91
C LEU A 46 3.74 -20.65 3.97
N GLU A 47 3.29 -21.86 4.33
CA GLU A 47 2.30 -22.58 3.54
C GLU A 47 0.96 -21.85 3.47
N ASP A 48 0.48 -21.28 4.57
CA ASP A 48 -0.74 -20.49 4.60
C ASP A 48 -0.62 -19.23 3.74
N LYS A 49 0.52 -18.54 3.78
CA LYS A 49 0.79 -17.38 2.91
C LYS A 49 0.85 -17.76 1.44
N ARG A 50 1.39 -18.93 1.12
CA ARG A 50 1.45 -19.46 -0.24
C ARG A 50 0.04 -19.71 -0.80
N LYS A 51 -0.84 -20.31 0.00
CA LYS A 51 -2.24 -20.51 -0.37
C LYS A 51 -2.98 -19.20 -0.62
N GLN A 52 -2.75 -18.19 0.24
CA GLN A 52 -3.34 -16.85 0.05
C GLN A 52 -2.81 -16.18 -1.22
N LEU A 53 -1.56 -16.40 -1.57
CA LEU A 53 -0.97 -15.85 -2.80
C LEU A 53 -1.61 -16.51 -4.04
N ASP A 54 -1.72 -17.84 -4.06
CA ASP A 54 -2.34 -18.59 -5.14
C ASP A 54 -3.83 -18.22 -5.35
N GLU A 55 -4.54 -17.88 -4.27
CA GLU A 55 -5.92 -17.40 -4.35
C GLU A 55 -5.99 -16.01 -4.98
N LYS A 56 -5.07 -15.12 -4.61
CA LYS A 56 -4.97 -13.78 -5.22
C LYS A 56 -4.58 -13.84 -6.68
N ASP A 57 -3.69 -14.72 -7.06
CA ASP A 57 -3.28 -14.89 -8.46
C ASP A 57 -4.45 -15.38 -9.32
N ARG A 58 -5.26 -16.31 -8.81
CA ARG A 58 -6.50 -16.74 -9.48
C ARG A 58 -7.51 -15.60 -9.64
N GLU A 59 -7.64 -14.74 -8.64
CA GLU A 59 -8.54 -13.58 -8.72
C GLU A 59 -8.01 -12.54 -9.73
N ILE A 60 -6.71 -12.31 -9.78
CA ILE A 60 -6.05 -11.47 -10.79
C ILE A 60 -6.33 -12.01 -12.19
N GLU A 61 -6.14 -13.30 -12.43
CA GLU A 61 -6.44 -13.92 -13.74
C GLU A 61 -7.90 -13.76 -14.14
N ARG A 62 -8.82 -13.92 -13.17
CA ARG A 62 -10.25 -13.71 -13.38
C ARG A 62 -10.55 -12.26 -13.78
N LEU A 63 -9.97 -11.28 -13.07
CA LEU A 63 -10.15 -9.86 -13.36
C LEU A 63 -9.56 -9.47 -14.72
N VAL A 64 -8.40 -10.01 -15.09
CA VAL A 64 -7.80 -9.80 -16.42
C VAL A 64 -8.69 -10.36 -17.53
N LYS A 65 -9.32 -11.53 -17.33
CA LYS A 65 -10.28 -12.09 -18.30
C LYS A 65 -11.52 -11.21 -18.44
N ILE A 66 -12.05 -10.68 -17.33
CA ILE A 66 -13.18 -9.75 -17.33
C ILE A 66 -12.81 -8.45 -18.06
N GLU A 67 -11.64 -7.90 -17.81
CA GLU A 67 -11.15 -6.68 -18.47
C GLU A 67 -11.00 -6.89 -19.98
N LYS A 68 -10.46 -8.03 -20.40
CA LYS A 68 -10.31 -8.38 -21.81
C LYS A 68 -11.69 -8.52 -22.49
N ALA A 69 -12.63 -9.20 -21.83
CA ALA A 69 -14.00 -9.32 -22.33
C ALA A 69 -14.72 -7.97 -22.44
N HIS A 70 -14.43 -7.03 -21.54
CA HIS A 70 -14.97 -5.66 -21.58
C HIS A 70 -14.35 -4.82 -22.71
N LYS A 71 -13.08 -5.04 -23.08
CA LYS A 71 -12.44 -4.36 -24.22
C LYS A 71 -12.99 -4.84 -25.57
N GLU A 72 -13.48 -6.06 -25.63
CA GLU A 72 -14.01 -6.68 -26.85
C GLU A 72 -15.53 -6.44 -27.06
N CYS A 73 -16.23 -5.76 -26.13
CA CYS A 73 -17.67 -5.50 -26.23
C CYS A 73 -17.97 -4.18 -26.96
N PRO A 74 -18.58 -4.20 -28.17
CA PRO A 74 -18.78 -3.01 -29.01
C PRO A 74 -19.75 -1.96 -28.45
N THR A 75 -20.52 -2.30 -27.42
CA THR A 75 -21.56 -1.43 -26.85
C THR A 75 -21.00 -0.29 -25.96
N ARG A 76 -19.74 -0.38 -25.51
CA ARG A 76 -19.14 0.63 -24.63
C ARG A 76 -18.59 1.86 -25.37
N VAL A 77 -18.31 1.73 -26.67
CA VAL A 77 -17.77 2.84 -27.49
C VAL A 77 -18.79 3.97 -27.69
N LYS A 78 -20.11 3.69 -27.60
CA LYS A 78 -21.14 4.72 -27.73
C LYS A 78 -21.37 5.51 -26.43
N ALA A 79 -21.21 4.89 -25.26
CA ALA A 79 -21.39 5.58 -23.98
C ALA A 79 -20.22 6.53 -23.65
N THR A 80 -18.99 6.15 -24.01
CA THR A 80 -17.81 6.98 -23.80
C THR A 80 -17.77 8.23 -24.69
N LYS A 81 -18.37 8.15 -25.88
CA LYS A 81 -18.42 9.31 -26.82
C LYS A 81 -19.44 10.37 -26.39
N THR A 82 -20.46 10.01 -25.63
CA THR A 82 -21.51 10.96 -25.16
C THR A 82 -21.07 11.67 -23.87
N ILE A 83 -20.14 11.10 -23.08
CA ILE A 83 -19.59 11.76 -21.87
C ILE A 83 -18.43 12.69 -22.23
N ALA A 84 -17.74 12.46 -23.36
CA ALA A 84 -16.59 13.28 -23.80
C ALA A 84 -16.96 14.68 -24.31
N SER A 85 -18.26 15.00 -24.51
CA SER A 85 -18.67 16.28 -25.07
C SER A 85 -19.12 17.34 -24.05
N SER A 86 -19.03 17.08 -22.74
CA SER A 86 -19.33 18.05 -21.68
C SER A 86 -18.16 18.23 -20.68
N ALA A 87 -16.93 18.06 -21.11
CA ALA A 87 -15.75 18.08 -20.27
C ALA A 87 -15.21 19.49 -19.97
N LYS A 88 -16.03 20.34 -19.38
CA LYS A 88 -15.53 21.31 -18.42
C LYS A 88 -15.51 20.55 -17.08
N GLY A 89 -14.33 20.16 -16.61
CA GLY A 89 -14.17 19.33 -15.41
C GLY A 89 -15.03 19.83 -14.25
N ARG A 90 -15.74 18.93 -13.59
CA ARG A 90 -16.54 19.27 -12.40
C ARG A 90 -15.59 19.76 -11.31
N THR A 91 -15.75 21.01 -10.86
CA THR A 91 -14.98 21.55 -9.74
C THR A 91 -15.32 20.79 -8.45
N LEU A 92 -14.31 20.33 -7.74
CA LEU A 92 -14.52 19.68 -6.44
C LEU A 92 -14.86 20.71 -5.37
N THR A 93 -15.72 20.28 -4.46
CA THR A 93 -16.00 20.92 -3.18
C THR A 93 -15.64 19.96 -2.04
N VAL A 94 -15.64 20.43 -0.82
CA VAL A 94 -15.36 19.58 0.35
C VAL A 94 -16.42 18.48 0.57
N ASP A 95 -17.60 18.64 0.00
CA ASP A 95 -18.72 17.72 0.10
C ASP A 95 -19.02 16.97 -1.22
N SER A 96 -18.16 17.12 -2.25
CA SER A 96 -18.27 16.38 -3.50
C SER A 96 -18.14 14.87 -3.26
N ASP A 97 -19.03 14.09 -3.91
CA ASP A 97 -18.87 12.63 -3.96
C ASP A 97 -17.69 12.27 -4.86
N ILE A 98 -16.64 11.73 -4.24
CA ILE A 98 -15.38 11.35 -4.92
C ILE A 98 -15.45 9.94 -5.55
N THR A 99 -16.61 9.30 -5.56
CA THR A 99 -16.83 8.06 -6.32
C THR A 99 -17.24 8.33 -7.76
N VAL A 100 -17.54 9.60 -8.07
CA VAL A 100 -17.92 10.07 -9.41
C VAL A 100 -16.74 10.83 -10.02
N ALA A 101 -16.21 10.31 -11.11
CA ALA A 101 -15.06 10.91 -11.80
C ALA A 101 -15.40 12.32 -12.34
N SER A 102 -14.59 13.31 -11.96
CA SER A 102 -14.68 14.69 -12.43
C SER A 102 -13.95 14.90 -13.76
N ILE A 103 -12.86 14.15 -13.98
CA ILE A 103 -12.03 14.15 -15.18
C ILE A 103 -11.77 12.70 -15.57
N THR A 104 -11.98 12.35 -16.85
CA THR A 104 -11.76 11.01 -17.39
C THR A 104 -10.73 10.98 -18.52
N SER A 105 -10.11 12.12 -18.84
CA SER A 105 -9.02 12.25 -19.81
C SER A 105 -7.71 12.57 -19.11
N GLY A 106 -6.72 11.71 -19.31
CA GLY A 106 -5.37 11.93 -18.79
C GLY A 106 -4.71 13.18 -19.35
N GLU A 107 -4.96 13.51 -20.63
CA GLU A 107 -4.46 14.72 -21.26
C GLU A 107 -5.03 15.99 -20.61
N ILE A 108 -6.35 16.00 -20.34
CA ILE A 108 -6.99 17.13 -19.67
C ILE A 108 -6.45 17.29 -18.25
N LEU A 109 -6.35 16.18 -17.51
CA LEU A 109 -5.81 16.23 -16.15
C LEU A 109 -4.36 16.70 -16.15
N ASP A 110 -3.54 16.23 -17.10
CA ASP A 110 -2.12 16.56 -17.17
C ASP A 110 -1.84 18.03 -17.51
N LYS A 111 -2.73 18.69 -18.26
CA LYS A 111 -2.63 20.15 -18.51
C LYS A 111 -2.63 20.95 -17.21
N GLY A 112 -3.41 20.52 -16.23
CA GLY A 112 -3.52 21.19 -14.93
C GLY A 112 -2.48 20.76 -13.89
N LEU A 113 -1.78 19.64 -14.11
CA LEU A 113 -0.76 19.18 -13.19
C LEU A 113 0.49 20.07 -13.23
N LEU A 114 1.10 20.28 -12.07
CA LEU A 114 2.30 21.07 -11.91
C LEU A 114 3.48 20.22 -11.42
N GLY A 115 4.67 20.80 -11.51
CA GLY A 115 5.90 20.21 -10.95
C GLY A 115 6.19 18.81 -11.47
N ASN A 116 6.59 17.93 -10.56
CA ASN A 116 6.95 16.55 -10.86
C ASN A 116 5.74 15.59 -10.95
N LEU A 117 4.51 16.13 -10.91
CA LEU A 117 3.29 15.38 -11.22
C LEU A 117 2.91 15.47 -12.71
N LYS A 118 3.48 16.40 -13.47
CA LYS A 118 3.29 16.47 -14.93
C LYS A 118 3.71 15.15 -15.60
N GLY A 119 2.93 14.71 -16.58
CA GLY A 119 3.12 13.44 -17.27
C GLY A 119 2.43 12.25 -16.57
N LEU A 120 1.84 12.45 -15.38
CA LEU A 120 1.13 11.39 -14.64
C LEU A 120 -0.39 11.45 -14.82
N GLY A 121 -0.92 12.35 -15.63
CA GLY A 121 -2.36 12.56 -15.80
C GLY A 121 -3.10 11.28 -16.16
N GLN A 122 -2.59 10.50 -17.12
CA GLN A 122 -3.21 9.23 -17.50
C GLN A 122 -3.15 8.19 -16.39
N VAL A 123 -2.06 8.14 -15.61
CA VAL A 123 -1.91 7.21 -14.48
C VAL A 123 -2.94 7.50 -13.39
N PHE A 124 -3.19 8.77 -13.07
CA PHE A 124 -4.24 9.16 -12.14
C PHE A 124 -5.63 8.77 -12.63
N VAL A 125 -5.91 8.94 -13.93
CA VAL A 125 -7.19 8.56 -14.53
C VAL A 125 -7.38 7.05 -14.47
N ASP A 126 -6.40 6.27 -14.90
CA ASP A 126 -6.48 4.81 -14.93
C ASP A 126 -6.67 4.23 -13.53
N ALA A 127 -5.86 4.67 -12.57
CA ALA A 127 -5.97 4.23 -11.18
C ALA A 127 -7.31 4.67 -10.55
N GLY A 128 -7.72 5.91 -10.78
CA GLY A 128 -8.99 6.44 -10.27
C GLY A 128 -10.18 5.65 -10.80
N LEU A 129 -10.25 5.41 -12.10
CA LEU A 129 -11.32 4.64 -12.73
C LEU A 129 -11.31 3.17 -12.31
N GLN A 130 -10.14 2.56 -12.18
CA GLN A 130 -10.00 1.17 -11.75
C GLN A 130 -10.55 0.94 -10.34
N TYR A 131 -10.29 1.85 -9.42
CA TYR A 131 -10.72 1.72 -8.03
C TYR A 131 -11.97 2.54 -7.68
N GLY A 132 -12.58 3.22 -8.67
CA GLY A 132 -13.75 4.08 -8.46
C GLY A 132 -13.48 5.22 -7.48
N VAL A 133 -12.35 5.89 -7.64
CA VAL A 133 -11.94 7.10 -6.94
C VAL A 133 -11.82 8.21 -7.98
N ASP A 134 -12.36 9.40 -7.71
CA ASP A 134 -12.24 10.53 -8.63
C ASP A 134 -10.77 10.83 -8.95
N PRO A 135 -10.33 10.74 -10.22
CA PRO A 135 -8.95 11.04 -10.62
C PRO A 135 -8.48 12.44 -10.23
N LEU A 136 -9.38 13.44 -10.30
CA LEU A 136 -9.06 14.81 -9.89
C LEU A 136 -8.80 14.88 -8.37
N PHE A 137 -9.61 14.17 -7.56
CA PHE A 137 -9.40 14.10 -6.12
C PHE A 137 -8.09 13.41 -5.78
N LEU A 138 -7.79 12.28 -6.45
CA LEU A 138 -6.54 11.52 -6.26
C LEU A 138 -5.32 12.39 -6.59
N ALA A 139 -5.33 13.10 -7.72
CA ALA A 139 -4.28 14.02 -8.10
C ALA A 139 -4.14 15.20 -7.12
N SER A 140 -5.27 15.70 -6.60
CA SER A 140 -5.28 16.83 -5.66
C SER A 140 -4.68 16.48 -4.30
N ILE A 141 -4.91 15.25 -3.78
CA ILE A 141 -4.24 14.76 -2.58
C ILE A 141 -2.73 14.69 -2.82
N SER A 142 -2.31 14.08 -3.93
CA SER A 142 -0.89 13.98 -4.27
C SER A 142 -0.22 15.37 -4.35
N ALA A 143 -0.89 16.35 -4.97
CA ALA A 143 -0.40 17.72 -5.05
C ALA A 143 -0.23 18.37 -3.66
N GLN A 144 -1.22 18.17 -2.78
CA GLN A 144 -1.20 18.67 -1.40
C GLN A 144 -0.08 18.02 -0.57
N GLU A 145 0.04 16.70 -0.61
CA GLU A 145 0.96 15.94 0.24
C GLU A 145 2.43 16.10 -0.18
N SER A 146 2.69 16.22 -1.47
CA SER A 146 4.06 16.26 -2.01
C SER A 146 4.49 17.65 -2.53
N GLY A 147 3.67 18.68 -2.36
CA GLY A 147 3.95 19.98 -2.97
C GLY A 147 4.15 19.87 -4.48
N TRP A 148 3.19 19.27 -5.18
CA TRP A 148 3.23 19.01 -6.62
C TRP A 148 4.34 18.03 -7.05
N GLY A 149 4.64 17.05 -6.21
CA GLY A 149 5.69 16.06 -6.46
C GLY A 149 7.10 16.58 -6.24
N LYS A 150 7.25 17.73 -5.60
CA LYS A 150 8.56 18.29 -5.24
C LYS A 150 9.19 17.53 -4.08
N TYR A 151 8.38 17.05 -3.16
CA TYR A 151 8.81 16.31 -1.97
C TYR A 151 8.26 14.90 -2.04
N ASP A 152 9.12 13.94 -2.33
CA ASP A 152 8.83 12.53 -2.13
C ASP A 152 9.23 12.22 -0.68
N HIS A 153 8.30 11.92 0.20
CA HIS A 153 8.56 11.63 1.62
C HIS A 153 9.57 10.51 1.80
N ASN A 154 9.46 9.47 0.99
CA ASN A 154 10.46 8.45 0.72
C ASN A 154 10.38 8.15 -0.77
N LYS A 155 11.28 7.31 -1.31
CA LYS A 155 11.38 7.02 -2.74
C LYS A 155 9.99 6.83 -3.38
N ASN A 156 9.60 7.73 -4.30
CA ASN A 156 8.33 7.75 -5.04
C ASN A 156 7.04 7.83 -4.19
N ASN A 157 7.14 8.16 -2.90
CA ASN A 157 5.98 8.25 -2.00
C ASN A 157 5.39 9.66 -2.01
N ILE A 158 4.61 9.96 -3.04
CA ILE A 158 3.99 11.29 -3.26
C ILE A 158 2.69 11.50 -2.47
N PHE A 159 2.31 10.58 -1.59
CA PHE A 159 1.13 10.68 -0.71
C PHE A 159 1.47 10.61 0.78
N GLY A 160 2.73 10.50 1.15
CA GLY A 160 3.13 10.38 2.56
C GLY A 160 2.67 9.08 3.23
N ILE A 161 2.44 8.02 2.46
CA ILE A 161 1.93 6.74 2.97
C ILE A 161 2.84 6.19 4.07
N GLY A 162 2.20 5.69 5.16
CA GLY A 162 2.92 5.15 6.32
C GLY A 162 3.74 6.21 7.05
N SER A 163 3.20 7.43 7.20
CA SER A 163 3.92 8.59 7.75
C SER A 163 5.22 8.88 6.99
N GLY A 164 5.20 8.65 5.67
CA GLY A 164 6.34 8.86 4.78
C GLY A 164 7.37 7.75 4.74
N SER A 165 7.21 6.67 5.52
CA SER A 165 8.21 5.59 5.62
C SER A 165 8.18 4.57 4.48
N VAL A 166 7.05 4.47 3.76
CA VAL A 166 6.88 3.50 2.67
C VAL A 166 7.59 3.99 1.40
N SER A 167 8.31 3.10 0.73
CA SER A 167 8.91 3.34 -0.59
C SER A 167 8.14 2.62 -1.69
N PHE A 168 8.15 3.19 -2.90
CA PHE A 168 7.54 2.58 -4.08
C PHE A 168 8.56 2.48 -5.21
N SER A 169 8.39 1.53 -6.12
CA SER A 169 9.26 1.38 -7.31
C SER A 169 9.10 2.55 -8.29
N SER A 170 7.88 3.14 -8.33
CA SER A 170 7.55 4.29 -9.16
C SER A 170 6.43 5.13 -8.53
N LYS A 171 6.27 6.39 -8.98
CA LYS A 171 5.12 7.22 -8.63
C LYS A 171 3.80 6.60 -9.11
N SER A 172 3.81 5.90 -10.24
CA SER A 172 2.66 5.16 -10.75
C SER A 172 2.20 4.10 -9.75
N GLU A 173 3.11 3.28 -9.23
CA GLU A 173 2.79 2.28 -8.20
C GLU A 173 2.17 2.94 -6.95
N CYS A 174 2.74 4.04 -6.50
CA CYS A 174 2.21 4.81 -5.36
C CYS A 174 0.79 5.31 -5.61
N ILE A 175 0.48 5.79 -6.84
CA ILE A 175 -0.85 6.25 -7.24
C ILE A 175 -1.86 5.11 -7.19
N TYR A 176 -1.55 3.96 -7.80
CA TYR A 176 -2.42 2.78 -7.78
C TYR A 176 -2.63 2.24 -6.37
N TYR A 177 -1.57 2.16 -5.58
CA TYR A 177 -1.66 1.76 -4.17
C TYR A 177 -2.59 2.67 -3.38
N THR A 178 -2.46 3.99 -3.55
CA THR A 178 -3.27 4.97 -2.81
C THR A 178 -4.73 4.96 -3.26
N ALA A 179 -5.01 4.81 -4.55
CA ALA A 179 -6.37 4.67 -5.06
C ALA A 179 -7.07 3.44 -4.46
N ARG A 180 -6.38 2.29 -4.41
CA ARG A 180 -6.86 1.07 -3.76
C ARG A 180 -7.08 1.26 -2.26
N LEU A 181 -6.14 1.92 -1.57
CA LEU A 181 -6.24 2.21 -0.14
C LEU A 181 -7.45 3.09 0.17
N LEU A 182 -7.68 4.16 -0.62
CA LEU A 182 -8.84 5.04 -0.48
C LEU A 182 -10.15 4.27 -0.68
N ARG A 183 -10.24 3.41 -1.70
CA ARG A 183 -11.41 2.56 -1.91
C ARG A 183 -11.69 1.68 -0.71
N ASN A 184 -10.71 0.88 -0.30
CA ASN A 184 -10.91 -0.17 0.69
C ASN A 184 -11.08 0.38 2.11
N ASN A 185 -10.27 1.38 2.48
CA ASN A 185 -10.17 1.82 3.88
C ASN A 185 -11.00 3.08 4.17
N TYR A 186 -11.58 3.74 3.16
CA TYR A 186 -12.38 4.96 3.32
C TYR A 186 -13.74 4.85 2.63
N ILE A 187 -13.76 4.73 1.31
CA ILE A 187 -15.01 4.78 0.53
C ILE A 187 -15.94 3.63 0.88
N ASN A 188 -15.43 2.41 1.01
CA ASN A 188 -16.21 1.24 1.42
C ASN A 188 -16.76 1.35 2.86
N GLN A 189 -16.27 2.32 3.64
CA GLN A 189 -16.75 2.66 4.99
C GLN A 189 -17.69 3.89 4.99
N GLY A 190 -18.13 4.36 3.80
CA GLY A 190 -19.01 5.52 3.66
C GLY A 190 -18.29 6.87 3.73
N LEU A 191 -16.95 6.89 3.77
CA LEU A 191 -16.15 8.11 3.75
C LEU A 191 -15.88 8.51 2.30
N ASN A 192 -16.88 9.05 1.62
CA ASN A 192 -16.89 9.31 0.18
C ASN A 192 -16.85 10.79 -0.19
N THR A 193 -16.48 11.68 0.74
CA THR A 193 -16.27 13.11 0.46
C THR A 193 -14.96 13.58 1.09
N PRO A 194 -14.29 14.63 0.57
CA PRO A 194 -13.07 15.18 1.16
C PRO A 194 -13.21 15.46 2.65
N ARG A 195 -14.31 16.06 3.08
CA ARG A 195 -14.61 16.34 4.49
C ARG A 195 -14.69 15.09 5.36
N LYS A 196 -15.33 14.02 4.87
CA LYS A 196 -15.45 12.76 5.61
C LYS A 196 -14.10 12.05 5.69
N ILE A 197 -13.32 12.07 4.60
CA ILE A 197 -12.01 11.43 4.52
C ILE A 197 -11.03 12.07 5.51
N GLN A 198 -11.03 13.39 5.65
CA GLN A 198 -10.13 14.10 6.55
C GLN A 198 -10.16 13.54 7.97
N LYS A 199 -11.34 13.22 8.50
CA LYS A 199 -11.48 12.74 9.88
C LYS A 199 -10.59 11.53 10.21
N LYS A 200 -10.28 10.73 9.22
CA LYS A 200 -9.45 9.53 9.35
C LYS A 200 -8.07 9.69 8.72
N TYR A 201 -7.97 10.42 7.61
CA TYR A 201 -6.72 10.61 6.86
C TYR A 201 -5.77 11.59 7.59
N CYS A 202 -6.32 12.69 8.08
CA CYS A 202 -5.59 13.72 8.81
C CYS A 202 -6.43 14.17 10.02
N PRO A 203 -6.44 13.42 11.14
CA PRO A 203 -7.34 13.63 12.28
C PRO A 203 -7.06 14.91 13.07
N SER A 204 -5.91 15.55 12.89
CA SER A 204 -5.64 16.86 13.48
C SER A 204 -6.61 17.92 12.95
N PRO A 205 -6.95 18.95 13.72
CA PRO A 205 -7.76 20.09 13.25
C PRO A 205 -6.97 20.90 12.23
N THR A 206 -6.97 20.44 10.98
CA THR A 206 -6.28 21.05 9.85
C THR A 206 -7.28 21.38 8.75
N ASP A 207 -6.92 22.30 7.89
CA ASP A 207 -7.67 22.66 6.69
C ASP A 207 -7.41 21.72 5.51
N TRP A 208 -7.00 20.46 5.79
CA TRP A 208 -6.57 19.51 4.78
C TRP A 208 -7.56 19.36 3.61
N HIS A 209 -8.86 19.17 3.91
CA HIS A 209 -9.88 19.04 2.89
C HIS A 209 -10.09 20.32 2.05
N PHE A 210 -9.90 21.51 2.64
CA PHE A 210 -9.92 22.76 1.90
C PHE A 210 -8.69 22.90 1.01
N ASN A 211 -7.51 22.49 1.50
CA ASN A 211 -6.26 22.54 0.74
C ASN A 211 -6.30 21.58 -0.45
N VAL A 212 -6.82 20.35 -0.26
CA VAL A 212 -7.03 19.39 -1.36
C VAL A 212 -7.99 19.95 -2.42
N VAL A 213 -9.08 20.58 -2.00
CA VAL A 213 -10.02 21.23 -2.92
C VAL A 213 -9.38 22.45 -3.61
N ALA A 214 -8.53 23.20 -2.93
CA ALA A 214 -7.75 24.28 -3.56
C ALA A 214 -6.82 23.75 -4.65
N CYS A 215 -6.12 22.62 -4.40
CA CYS A 215 -5.31 21.96 -5.42
C CYS A 215 -6.17 21.53 -6.62
N SER A 216 -7.38 21.00 -6.40
CA SER A 216 -8.27 20.62 -7.50
C SER A 216 -8.68 21.81 -8.37
N ARG A 217 -8.91 22.97 -7.78
CA ARG A 217 -9.21 24.21 -8.51
C ARG A 217 -8.02 24.68 -9.34
N THR A 218 -6.80 24.56 -8.80
CA THR A 218 -5.59 24.87 -9.56
C THR A 218 -5.48 23.97 -10.79
N ILE A 219 -5.74 22.66 -10.64
CA ILE A 219 -5.71 21.72 -11.76
C ILE A 219 -6.77 22.06 -12.82
N THR A 220 -7.97 22.43 -12.42
CA THR A 220 -9.08 22.68 -13.38
C THR A 220 -9.03 24.08 -14.02
N ASN A 221 -8.24 25.01 -13.51
CA ASN A 221 -8.14 26.37 -14.02
C ASN A 221 -6.93 26.60 -14.97
N ASN A 222 -6.02 25.63 -15.04
CA ASN A 222 -4.89 25.63 -15.97
C ASN A 222 -5.23 24.86 -17.25
#